data_528fe21c7f9d83304e4374b0198a9fba
#
_entry.id   528fe21c7f9d83304e4374b0198a9fba
#
_cell.length_a   1.000
_cell.length_b   1.000
_cell.length_c   1.000
_cell.angle_alpha   90.00
_cell.angle_beta   90.00
_cell.angle_gamma   90.00
#
_symmetry.space_group_name_H-M   'P 1'
#
loop_
_entity.id
_entity.type
_entity.pdbx_description
1 polymer ?
#
loop_
_entity_poly.entity_id
_entity_poly.type
_entity_poly.pdbx_seq_one_letter_code
_entity_poly.pdbx_strand_id
1 'polypeptide(L)'
;LSNLTSTQIYVVDGLAPGLTHLWSLCVEFFFYLALPVLVWLLGALPRRWRVAAIALGAVISWAWGFVPFVADYAKDQVNSQIWPPAYASWFAVGMLAAEYEEAGISRRVQRVLRPRWAWWLAAAVVLWTASREWFGPQGLIHPERGEFSRRIIAGAAFAAVVVVPVALAPRDKSWLTSPLMQALGAWSYSIFLWHVAILGLAFPLTGVPLFSGKPLDFWVILAVTVVATVVVSAASYTLIERPGRDFLLGRRRKDRPRPRHTSS
;
A
#
# COMPACT_ATOMS: atom_id res chain seq x y z
N LEU A 1 8.78 -21.24 -6.33
CA LEU A 1 9.29 -20.26 -7.32
C LEU A 1 8.36 -19.05 -7.43
N SER A 2 7.03 -19.22 -7.45
CA SER A 2 6.06 -18.12 -7.61
C SER A 2 6.23 -16.98 -6.60
N ASN A 3 6.57 -17.28 -5.34
CA ASN A 3 6.83 -16.26 -4.31
C ASN A 3 8.13 -15.46 -4.56
N LEU A 4 9.09 -15.98 -5.30
CA LEU A 4 10.31 -15.26 -5.68
C LEU A 4 10.09 -14.34 -6.89
N THR A 5 9.13 -14.66 -7.73
CA THR A 5 8.81 -13.91 -8.95
C THR A 5 7.62 -12.97 -8.79
N SER A 6 7.06 -12.86 -7.56
CA SER A 6 5.85 -12.08 -7.27
C SER A 6 4.65 -12.47 -8.14
N THR A 7 4.53 -13.78 -8.46
CA THR A 7 3.44 -14.32 -9.28
C THR A 7 2.52 -15.28 -8.51
N GLN A 8 2.70 -15.40 -7.19
CA GLN A 8 1.95 -16.32 -6.34
C GLN A 8 0.44 -16.08 -6.35
N ILE A 9 -0.02 -14.88 -6.66
CA ILE A 9 -1.46 -14.55 -6.76
C ILE A 9 -2.13 -15.10 -8.03
N TYR A 10 -1.36 -15.63 -8.96
CA TYR A 10 -1.84 -16.21 -10.21
C TYR A 10 -1.74 -17.75 -10.26
N VAL A 11 -1.31 -18.35 -9.14
CA VAL A 11 -1.10 -19.81 -9.04
C VAL A 11 -1.98 -20.34 -7.92
N VAL A 12 -2.64 -21.48 -8.18
CA VAL A 12 -3.41 -22.19 -7.14
C VAL A 12 -2.45 -22.59 -6.01
N ASP A 13 -2.84 -22.37 -4.76
CA ASP A 13 -2.01 -22.58 -3.57
C ASP A 13 -0.65 -21.87 -3.59
N GLY A 14 -0.53 -20.83 -4.40
CA GLY A 14 0.72 -20.08 -4.55
C GLY A 14 1.10 -19.24 -3.32
N LEU A 15 0.15 -18.94 -2.43
CA LEU A 15 0.38 -18.17 -1.21
C LEU A 15 0.94 -19.08 -0.12
N ALA A 16 2.24 -18.98 0.15
CA ALA A 16 2.89 -19.77 1.18
C ALA A 16 2.32 -19.47 2.58
N PRO A 17 2.09 -20.48 3.44
CA PRO A 17 1.68 -20.28 4.83
C PRO A 17 2.63 -19.33 5.56
N GLY A 18 2.10 -18.37 6.33
CA GLY A 18 2.88 -17.34 7.02
C GLY A 18 3.35 -16.17 6.13
N LEU A 19 3.26 -16.29 4.81
CA LEU A 19 3.62 -15.24 3.85
C LEU A 19 2.42 -14.79 3.01
N THR A 20 1.21 -15.11 3.42
CA THR A 20 -0.02 -14.80 2.69
C THR A 20 -0.20 -13.31 2.43
N HIS A 21 0.24 -12.44 3.37
CA HIS A 21 0.18 -10.98 3.22
C HIS A 21 1.00 -10.44 2.05
N LEU A 22 1.97 -11.20 1.54
CA LEU A 22 2.80 -10.80 0.39
C LEU A 22 2.01 -10.75 -0.94
N TRP A 23 0.74 -11.14 -0.96
CA TRP A 23 -0.12 -10.94 -2.14
C TRP A 23 -0.17 -9.47 -2.56
N SER A 24 -0.16 -8.54 -1.60
CA SER A 24 -0.21 -7.10 -1.90
C SER A 24 1.07 -6.57 -2.53
N LEU A 25 2.25 -7.18 -2.23
CA LEU A 25 3.49 -6.87 -2.96
C LEU A 25 3.39 -7.25 -4.45
N CYS A 26 2.69 -8.32 -4.79
CA CYS A 26 2.47 -8.69 -6.20
C CYS A 26 1.65 -7.62 -6.92
N VAL A 27 0.61 -7.08 -6.24
CA VAL A 27 -0.21 -6.00 -6.77
C VAL A 27 0.62 -4.73 -6.98
N GLU A 28 1.44 -4.38 -5.98
CA GLU A 28 2.33 -3.21 -6.06
C GLU A 28 3.38 -3.37 -7.16
N PHE A 29 4.03 -4.53 -7.24
CA PHE A 29 5.01 -4.84 -8.28
C PHE A 29 4.41 -4.76 -9.68
N PHE A 30 3.21 -5.32 -9.89
CA PHE A 30 2.48 -5.19 -11.14
C PHE A 30 2.20 -3.73 -11.49
N PHE A 31 1.79 -2.92 -10.50
CA PHE A 31 1.56 -1.50 -10.71
C PHE A 31 2.84 -0.77 -11.14
N TYR A 32 3.99 -1.06 -10.51
CA TYR A 32 5.28 -0.48 -10.90
C TYR A 32 5.69 -0.87 -12.33
N LEU A 33 5.37 -2.09 -12.78
CA LEU A 33 5.58 -2.49 -14.16
C LEU A 33 4.61 -1.80 -15.13
N ALA A 34 3.37 -1.61 -14.72
CA ALA A 34 2.36 -0.96 -15.54
C ALA A 34 2.55 0.58 -15.61
N LEU A 35 3.11 1.19 -14.55
CA LEU A 35 3.21 2.65 -14.43
C LEU A 35 3.95 3.32 -15.63
N PRO A 36 5.11 2.83 -16.10
CA PRO A 36 5.77 3.44 -17.29
C PRO A 36 4.88 3.40 -18.53
N VAL A 37 4.13 2.30 -18.72
CA VAL A 37 3.20 2.16 -19.84
C VAL A 37 2.02 3.12 -19.69
N LEU A 38 1.46 3.22 -18.49
CA LEU A 38 0.39 4.17 -18.19
C LEU A 38 0.85 5.63 -18.40
N VAL A 39 2.05 5.97 -17.93
CA VAL A 39 2.63 7.30 -18.15
C VAL A 39 2.81 7.60 -19.64
N TRP A 40 3.29 6.63 -20.42
CA TRP A 40 3.44 6.78 -21.87
C TRP A 40 2.10 6.96 -22.58
N LEU A 41 1.10 6.12 -22.26
CA LEU A 41 -0.24 6.17 -22.87
C LEU A 41 -0.98 7.46 -22.48
N LEU A 42 -0.99 7.79 -21.19
CA LEU A 42 -1.70 8.94 -20.67
C LEU A 42 -0.97 10.26 -20.95
N GLY A 43 0.36 10.23 -21.03
CA GLY A 43 1.19 11.40 -21.29
C GLY A 43 0.90 12.08 -22.64
N ALA A 44 0.41 11.31 -23.63
CA ALA A 44 -0.03 11.83 -24.92
C ALA A 44 -1.36 12.63 -24.83
N LEU A 45 -2.10 12.51 -23.73
CA LEU A 45 -3.40 13.14 -23.55
C LEU A 45 -3.26 14.51 -22.89
N PRO A 46 -4.09 15.50 -23.29
CA PRO A 46 -4.30 16.72 -22.51
C PRO A 46 -4.71 16.39 -21.06
N ARG A 47 -4.23 17.18 -20.09
CA ARG A 47 -4.44 16.92 -18.65
C ARG A 47 -5.88 16.57 -18.28
N ARG A 48 -6.87 17.28 -18.83
CA ARG A 48 -8.29 17.00 -18.57
C ARG A 48 -8.69 15.55 -18.90
N TRP A 49 -8.17 15.02 -19.99
CA TRP A 49 -8.44 13.65 -20.42
C TRP A 49 -7.61 12.63 -19.64
N ARG A 50 -6.37 12.97 -19.24
CA ARG A 50 -5.58 12.17 -18.31
C ARG A 50 -6.31 11.97 -16.98
N VAL A 51 -6.72 13.06 -16.34
CA VAL A 51 -7.48 13.04 -15.08
C VAL A 51 -8.78 12.23 -15.23
N ALA A 52 -9.52 12.45 -16.34
CA ALA A 52 -10.74 11.69 -16.62
C ALA A 52 -10.48 10.19 -16.80
N ALA A 53 -9.42 9.83 -17.52
CA ALA A 53 -9.06 8.42 -17.74
C ALA A 53 -8.64 7.73 -16.42
N ILE A 54 -7.83 8.39 -15.58
CA ILE A 54 -7.44 7.87 -14.26
C ILE A 54 -8.67 7.69 -13.37
N ALA A 55 -9.56 8.69 -13.31
CA ALA A 55 -10.78 8.63 -12.53
C ALA A 55 -11.73 7.53 -13.04
N LEU A 56 -11.87 7.39 -14.35
CA LEU A 56 -12.67 6.32 -14.95
C LEU A 56 -12.11 4.94 -14.62
N GLY A 57 -10.79 4.76 -14.73
CA GLY A 57 -10.12 3.51 -14.33
C GLY A 57 -10.35 3.17 -12.85
N ALA A 58 -10.33 4.18 -11.97
CA ALA A 58 -10.66 4.01 -10.56
C ALA A 58 -12.11 3.54 -10.36
N VAL A 59 -13.08 4.14 -11.05
CA VAL A 59 -14.49 3.75 -10.97
C VAL A 59 -14.72 2.33 -11.53
N ILE A 60 -14.08 2.00 -12.64
CA ILE A 60 -14.15 0.66 -13.24
C ILE A 60 -13.61 -0.39 -12.27
N SER A 61 -12.54 -0.09 -11.51
CA SER A 61 -11.98 -1.02 -10.54
C SER A 61 -12.97 -1.43 -9.44
N TRP A 62 -13.93 -0.57 -9.12
CA TRP A 62 -14.99 -0.88 -8.13
C TRP A 62 -15.95 -1.96 -8.59
N ALA A 63 -16.10 -2.13 -9.91
CA ALA A 63 -16.91 -3.17 -10.52
C ALA A 63 -16.19 -4.51 -10.66
N TRP A 64 -14.89 -4.61 -10.28
CA TRP A 64 -14.09 -5.82 -10.44
C TRP A 64 -14.72 -7.05 -9.78
N GLY A 65 -15.31 -6.92 -8.59
CA GLY A 65 -16.00 -7.99 -7.89
C GLY A 65 -17.26 -8.55 -8.60
N PHE A 66 -17.76 -7.84 -9.60
CA PHE A 66 -18.93 -8.28 -10.40
C PHE A 66 -18.55 -8.99 -11.69
N VAL A 67 -17.27 -9.07 -12.02
CA VAL A 67 -16.79 -9.84 -13.17
C VAL A 67 -17.05 -11.32 -12.90
N PRO A 68 -17.64 -12.10 -13.81
CA PRO A 68 -18.11 -13.46 -13.55
C PRO A 68 -17.05 -14.38 -12.94
N PHE A 69 -15.85 -14.44 -13.50
CA PHE A 69 -14.76 -15.30 -12.98
C PHE A 69 -14.20 -14.84 -11.64
N VAL A 70 -14.46 -13.58 -11.22
CA VAL A 70 -14.08 -13.05 -9.90
C VAL A 70 -15.17 -13.35 -8.88
N ALA A 71 -16.40 -13.28 -9.33
CA ALA A 71 -17.59 -13.43 -8.50
C ALA A 71 -17.87 -14.88 -8.12
N ASP A 72 -17.59 -15.80 -9.03
CA ASP A 72 -17.91 -17.23 -8.93
C ASP A 72 -16.69 -18.06 -8.47
N TYR A 73 -15.85 -17.45 -7.63
CA TYR A 73 -14.64 -18.06 -7.10
C TYR A 73 -14.94 -19.39 -6.38
N ALA A 74 -14.38 -20.48 -6.87
CA ALA A 74 -14.38 -21.78 -6.22
C ALA A 74 -13.11 -21.93 -5.34
N LYS A 75 -13.20 -22.66 -4.21
CA LYS A 75 -12.11 -22.79 -3.23
C LYS A 75 -10.82 -23.41 -3.78
N ASP A 76 -10.91 -24.12 -4.88
CA ASP A 76 -9.83 -24.79 -5.59
C ASP A 76 -9.26 -23.96 -6.76
N GLN A 77 -9.72 -22.72 -6.90
CA GLN A 77 -9.27 -21.81 -7.95
C GLN A 77 -8.38 -20.69 -7.41
N VAL A 78 -7.75 -19.96 -8.33
CA VAL A 78 -6.96 -18.78 -8.02
C VAL A 78 -7.89 -17.65 -7.52
N ASN A 79 -7.55 -17.03 -6.40
CA ASN A 79 -8.31 -15.91 -5.86
C ASN A 79 -8.11 -14.64 -6.72
N SER A 80 -8.97 -14.43 -7.69
CA SER A 80 -8.93 -13.27 -8.58
C SER A 80 -9.38 -11.94 -7.93
N GLN A 81 -9.94 -11.96 -6.72
CA GLN A 81 -10.24 -10.74 -5.95
C GLN A 81 -8.96 -10.00 -5.53
N ILE A 82 -7.83 -10.71 -5.37
CA ILE A 82 -6.54 -10.09 -5.01
C ILE A 82 -5.71 -9.67 -6.22
N TRP A 83 -6.27 -9.65 -7.42
CA TRP A 83 -5.56 -9.23 -8.62
C TRP A 83 -5.46 -7.71 -8.75
N PRO A 84 -4.42 -7.19 -9.43
CA PRO A 84 -4.13 -5.76 -9.53
C PRO A 84 -5.29 -4.87 -9.99
N PRO A 85 -6.14 -5.26 -10.96
CA PRO A 85 -7.24 -4.40 -11.40
C PRO A 85 -8.22 -4.01 -10.28
N ALA A 86 -8.40 -4.89 -9.28
CA ALA A 86 -9.25 -4.62 -8.13
C ALA A 86 -8.81 -3.36 -7.35
N TYR A 87 -7.50 -3.12 -7.28
CA TYR A 87 -6.89 -2.07 -6.45
C TYR A 87 -6.51 -0.82 -7.25
N ALA A 88 -6.87 -0.74 -8.54
CA ALA A 88 -6.52 0.39 -9.39
C ALA A 88 -6.98 1.74 -8.82
N SER A 89 -8.11 1.79 -8.12
CA SER A 89 -8.59 3.01 -7.46
C SER A 89 -7.66 3.51 -6.34
N TRP A 90 -6.94 2.63 -5.65
CA TRP A 90 -5.99 3.01 -4.60
C TRP A 90 -4.76 3.70 -5.19
N PHE A 91 -4.23 3.17 -6.29
CA PHE A 91 -3.15 3.79 -7.05
C PHE A 91 -3.59 5.07 -7.75
N ALA A 92 -4.83 5.11 -8.25
CA ALA A 92 -5.41 6.29 -8.89
C ALA A 92 -5.43 7.51 -7.94
N VAL A 93 -5.63 7.32 -6.64
CA VAL A 93 -5.51 8.41 -5.64
C VAL A 93 -4.14 9.08 -5.72
N GLY A 94 -3.05 8.30 -5.77
CA GLY A 94 -1.69 8.82 -5.88
C GLY A 94 -1.44 9.51 -7.23
N MET A 95 -1.90 8.88 -8.33
CA MET A 95 -1.77 9.46 -9.68
C MET A 95 -2.53 10.78 -9.80
N LEU A 96 -3.75 10.87 -9.29
CA LEU A 96 -4.53 12.11 -9.27
C LEU A 96 -3.88 13.16 -8.38
N ALA A 97 -3.36 12.79 -7.21
CA ALA A 97 -2.62 13.71 -6.36
C ALA A 97 -1.42 14.31 -7.09
N ALA A 98 -0.64 13.52 -7.83
CA ALA A 98 0.48 13.99 -8.64
C ALA A 98 0.04 14.97 -9.74
N GLU A 99 -1.05 14.68 -10.47
CA GLU A 99 -1.61 15.57 -11.48
C GLU A 99 -2.04 16.94 -10.91
N TYR A 100 -2.56 16.95 -9.68
CA TYR A 100 -2.98 18.18 -9.01
C TYR A 100 -1.82 18.90 -8.33
N GLU A 101 -0.78 18.20 -7.89
CA GLU A 101 0.45 18.80 -7.37
C GLU A 101 1.18 19.56 -8.47
N GLU A 102 1.37 18.93 -9.64
CA GLU A 102 2.02 19.56 -10.81
C GLU A 102 1.27 20.80 -11.29
N ALA A 103 -0.05 20.76 -11.36
CA ALA A 103 -0.86 21.88 -11.82
C ALA A 103 -0.99 23.02 -10.81
N GLY A 104 -0.62 22.77 -9.56
CA GLY A 104 -0.90 23.64 -8.43
C GLY A 104 -2.38 23.65 -8.02
N ILE A 105 -2.64 23.81 -6.74
CA ILE A 105 -3.99 23.88 -6.19
C ILE A 105 -4.32 25.28 -5.70
N SER A 106 -5.62 25.64 -5.79
CA SER A 106 -6.06 26.96 -5.35
C SER A 106 -5.85 27.16 -3.84
N ARG A 107 -5.70 28.41 -3.41
CA ARG A 107 -5.57 28.76 -1.98
C ARG A 107 -6.77 28.31 -1.14
N ARG A 108 -7.95 28.19 -1.75
CA ARG A 108 -9.17 27.67 -1.07
C ARG A 108 -9.00 26.18 -0.75
N VAL A 109 -8.57 25.38 -1.73
CA VAL A 109 -8.31 23.93 -1.55
C VAL A 109 -7.20 23.71 -0.52
N GLN A 110 -6.08 24.45 -0.62
CA GLN A 110 -5.01 24.38 0.39
C GLN A 110 -5.52 24.66 1.79
N ARG A 111 -6.42 25.63 1.97
CA ARG A 111 -7.00 26.00 3.27
C ARG A 111 -7.83 24.86 3.85
N VAL A 112 -8.57 24.13 3.03
CA VAL A 112 -9.34 22.93 3.42
C VAL A 112 -8.42 21.77 3.79
N LEU A 113 -7.32 21.57 3.05
CA LEU A 113 -6.39 20.46 3.27
C LEU A 113 -5.45 20.67 4.47
N ARG A 114 -5.27 21.91 4.94
CA ARG A 114 -4.35 22.25 6.05
C ARG A 114 -4.69 21.63 7.42
N PRO A 115 -5.95 21.57 7.92
CA PRO A 115 -6.24 21.07 9.26
C PRO A 115 -6.05 19.54 9.33
N ARG A 116 -4.83 19.09 9.64
CA ARG A 116 -4.47 17.65 9.67
C ARG A 116 -5.34 16.82 10.61
N TRP A 117 -5.74 17.39 11.75
CA TRP A 117 -6.59 16.71 12.72
C TRP A 117 -7.94 16.27 12.11
N ALA A 118 -8.52 17.12 11.24
CA ALA A 118 -9.79 16.80 10.59
C ALA A 118 -9.64 15.61 9.61
N TRP A 119 -8.49 15.51 8.94
CA TRP A 119 -8.19 14.40 8.03
C TRP A 119 -7.88 13.11 8.79
N TRP A 120 -7.21 13.20 9.95
CA TRP A 120 -7.03 12.04 10.83
C TRP A 120 -8.37 11.57 11.41
N LEU A 121 -9.25 12.49 11.79
CA LEU A 121 -10.61 12.14 12.20
C LEU A 121 -11.38 11.49 11.04
N ALA A 122 -11.31 12.04 9.84
CA ALA A 122 -11.93 11.44 8.65
C ALA A 122 -11.39 10.03 8.38
N ALA A 123 -10.08 9.81 8.50
CA ALA A 123 -9.47 8.49 8.39
C ALA A 123 -10.00 7.52 9.46
N ALA A 124 -10.13 7.96 10.70
CA ALA A 124 -10.72 7.17 11.78
C ALA A 124 -12.19 6.82 11.50
N VAL A 125 -12.97 7.77 10.98
CA VAL A 125 -14.37 7.52 10.57
C VAL A 125 -14.44 6.52 9.44
N VAL A 126 -13.57 6.62 8.42
CA VAL A 126 -13.53 5.64 7.32
C VAL A 126 -13.20 4.24 7.86
N LEU A 127 -12.21 4.11 8.74
CA LEU A 127 -11.87 2.83 9.37
C LEU A 127 -13.02 2.28 10.21
N TRP A 128 -13.64 3.15 11.02
CA TRP A 128 -14.78 2.77 11.84
C TRP A 128 -15.97 2.30 10.99
N THR A 129 -16.30 2.99 9.91
CA THR A 129 -17.36 2.55 8.99
C THR A 129 -17.00 1.25 8.29
N ALA A 130 -15.76 1.11 7.82
CA ALA A 130 -15.27 -0.10 7.16
C ALA A 130 -15.26 -1.34 8.10
N SER A 131 -15.27 -1.13 9.43
CA SER A 131 -15.37 -2.22 10.41
C SER A 131 -16.80 -2.71 10.67
N ARG A 132 -17.82 -2.12 10.02
CA ARG A 132 -19.22 -2.52 10.20
C ARG A 132 -19.57 -3.74 9.34
N GLU A 133 -20.54 -4.54 9.80
CA GLU A 133 -21.03 -5.74 9.11
C GLU A 133 -21.46 -5.48 7.66
N TRP A 134 -21.89 -4.26 7.34
CA TRP A 134 -22.23 -3.84 5.98
C TRP A 134 -21.07 -4.00 4.98
N PHE A 135 -19.81 -4.04 5.45
CA PHE A 135 -18.63 -4.31 4.62
C PHE A 135 -18.29 -5.80 4.54
N GLY A 136 -19.15 -6.66 5.08
CA GLY A 136 -19.02 -8.11 5.06
C GLY A 136 -18.38 -8.70 6.32
N PRO A 137 -18.28 -10.02 6.38
CA PRO A 137 -17.79 -10.74 7.55
C PRO A 137 -16.37 -10.37 7.90
N GLN A 138 -16.07 -10.33 9.19
CA GLN A 138 -14.72 -10.09 9.69
C GLN A 138 -13.85 -11.35 9.51
N GLY A 139 -12.54 -11.14 9.37
CA GLY A 139 -11.57 -12.22 9.23
C GLY A 139 -11.25 -12.57 7.77
N LEU A 140 -10.81 -13.82 7.57
CA LEU A 140 -10.33 -14.32 6.28
C LEU A 140 -11.44 -14.96 5.41
N ILE A 141 -12.68 -14.59 5.64
CA ILE A 141 -13.83 -15.05 4.86
C ILE A 141 -13.91 -14.21 3.58
N HIS A 142 -14.10 -14.87 2.44
CA HIS A 142 -14.28 -14.20 1.16
C HIS A 142 -15.56 -13.35 1.19
N PRO A 143 -15.44 -12.05 0.88
CA PRO A 143 -16.60 -11.17 0.83
C PRO A 143 -17.45 -11.47 -0.41
N GLU A 144 -18.75 -11.23 -0.30
CA GLU A 144 -19.65 -11.20 -1.45
C GLU A 144 -19.29 -10.05 -2.41
N ARG A 145 -19.83 -10.10 -3.64
CA ARG A 145 -19.52 -9.12 -4.72
C ARG A 145 -19.67 -7.66 -4.26
N GLY A 146 -20.80 -7.36 -3.62
CA GLY A 146 -21.09 -5.99 -3.13
C GLY A 146 -20.22 -5.59 -1.94
N GLU A 147 -19.95 -6.52 -1.04
CA GLU A 147 -19.06 -6.32 0.12
C GLU A 147 -17.62 -6.06 -0.34
N PHE A 148 -17.14 -6.85 -1.29
CA PHE A 148 -15.83 -6.65 -1.88
C PHE A 148 -15.68 -5.23 -2.47
N SER A 149 -16.63 -4.79 -3.31
CA SER A 149 -16.61 -3.44 -3.89
C SER A 149 -16.63 -2.35 -2.83
N ARG A 150 -17.44 -2.50 -1.78
CA ARG A 150 -17.45 -1.56 -0.65
C ARG A 150 -16.11 -1.49 0.07
N ARG A 151 -15.42 -2.63 0.28
CA ARG A 151 -14.06 -2.67 0.86
C ARG A 151 -13.04 -1.94 -0.01
N ILE A 152 -13.08 -2.14 -1.32
CA ILE A 152 -12.21 -1.44 -2.27
C ILE A 152 -12.46 0.08 -2.24
N ILE A 153 -13.72 0.50 -2.24
CA ILE A 153 -14.10 1.93 -2.15
C ILE A 153 -13.63 2.52 -0.81
N ALA A 154 -13.84 1.82 0.30
CA ALA A 154 -13.38 2.28 1.62
C ALA A 154 -11.85 2.43 1.66
N GLY A 155 -11.10 1.49 1.08
CA GLY A 155 -9.65 1.58 0.95
C GLY A 155 -9.21 2.78 0.11
N ALA A 156 -9.88 3.05 -1.01
CA ALA A 156 -9.62 4.23 -1.83
C ALA A 156 -9.94 5.54 -1.08
N ALA A 157 -11.05 5.57 -0.33
CA ALA A 157 -11.40 6.71 0.52
C ALA A 157 -10.36 6.92 1.63
N PHE A 158 -9.92 5.85 2.29
CA PHE A 158 -8.85 5.91 3.29
C PHE A 158 -7.54 6.44 2.70
N ALA A 159 -7.12 5.90 1.55
CA ALA A 159 -5.94 6.39 0.84
C ALA A 159 -6.07 7.89 0.51
N ALA A 160 -7.24 8.33 0.03
CA ALA A 160 -7.47 9.73 -0.31
C ALA A 160 -7.38 10.65 0.92
N VAL A 161 -8.02 10.30 2.04
CA VAL A 161 -7.99 11.16 3.24
C VAL A 161 -6.63 11.20 3.92
N VAL A 162 -5.78 10.19 3.73
CA VAL A 162 -4.42 10.17 4.29
C VAL A 162 -3.41 10.83 3.34
N VAL A 163 -3.43 10.46 2.06
CA VAL A 163 -2.39 10.85 1.09
C VAL A 163 -2.62 12.28 0.57
N VAL A 164 -3.85 12.60 0.12
CA VAL A 164 -4.11 13.87 -0.58
C VAL A 164 -3.77 15.11 0.26
N PRO A 165 -4.14 15.21 1.55
CA PRO A 165 -3.77 16.37 2.35
C PRO A 165 -2.26 16.51 2.52
N VAL A 166 -1.53 15.40 2.63
CA VAL A 166 -0.07 15.42 2.82
C VAL A 166 0.64 15.81 1.52
N ALA A 167 0.22 15.24 0.40
CA ALA A 167 0.80 15.52 -0.90
C ALA A 167 0.52 16.97 -1.36
N LEU A 168 -0.75 17.40 -1.33
CA LEU A 168 -1.15 18.68 -1.92
C LEU A 168 -1.00 19.90 -0.99
N ALA A 169 -0.87 19.71 0.32
CA ALA A 169 -0.64 20.80 1.26
C ALA A 169 0.52 20.45 2.22
N PRO A 170 1.76 20.26 1.71
CA PRO A 170 2.88 19.89 2.55
C PRO A 170 3.15 20.95 3.63
N ARG A 171 3.75 20.53 4.75
CA ARG A 171 4.17 21.39 5.84
C ARG A 171 5.66 21.19 6.09
N ASP A 172 6.42 22.27 6.16
CA ASP A 172 7.86 22.22 6.40
C ASP A 172 8.21 21.60 7.76
N LYS A 173 7.37 21.89 8.77
CA LYS A 173 7.50 21.29 10.11
C LYS A 173 6.28 20.45 10.42
N SER A 174 6.45 19.13 10.43
CA SER A 174 5.45 18.14 10.78
C SER A 174 6.09 17.03 11.61
N TRP A 175 5.34 16.39 12.49
CA TRP A 175 5.81 15.17 13.16
C TRP A 175 6.22 14.08 12.16
N LEU A 176 5.61 14.06 10.96
CA LEU A 176 5.96 13.16 9.86
C LEU A 176 7.37 13.41 9.30
N THR A 177 7.91 14.62 9.47
CA THR A 177 9.28 14.96 9.05
C THR A 177 10.31 14.74 10.18
N SER A 178 9.89 14.21 11.32
CA SER A 178 10.79 13.86 12.42
C SER A 178 11.76 12.73 12.02
N PRO A 179 12.97 12.67 12.62
CA PRO A 179 13.93 11.59 12.32
C PRO A 179 13.36 10.20 12.55
N LEU A 180 12.51 10.01 13.56
CA LEU A 180 11.86 8.74 13.84
C LEU A 180 10.91 8.35 12.70
N MET A 181 10.06 9.26 12.22
CA MET A 181 9.13 8.96 11.12
C MET A 181 9.87 8.72 9.81
N GLN A 182 10.96 9.43 9.56
CA GLN A 182 11.82 9.18 8.40
C GLN A 182 12.50 7.80 8.49
N ALA A 183 12.95 7.39 9.67
CA ALA A 183 13.52 6.07 9.89
C ALA A 183 12.46 4.97 9.67
N LEU A 184 11.28 5.11 10.26
CA LEU A 184 10.14 4.18 10.04
C LEU A 184 9.74 4.12 8.57
N GLY A 185 9.73 5.25 7.86
CA GLY A 185 9.51 5.29 6.42
C GLY A 185 10.59 4.54 5.63
N ALA A 186 11.86 4.70 6.01
CA ALA A 186 12.95 3.97 5.38
C ALA A 186 12.87 2.46 5.62
N TRP A 187 12.37 2.03 6.79
CA TRP A 187 12.19 0.63 7.16
C TRP A 187 10.84 0.03 6.76
N SER A 188 9.96 0.80 6.13
CA SER A 188 8.56 0.41 5.87
C SER A 188 8.45 -0.91 5.10
N TYR A 189 9.33 -1.15 4.14
CA TYR A 189 9.37 -2.41 3.40
C TYR A 189 9.75 -3.59 4.32
N SER A 190 10.81 -3.47 5.12
CA SER A 190 11.18 -4.48 6.10
C SER A 190 10.08 -4.69 7.15
N ILE A 191 9.43 -3.62 7.62
CA ILE A 191 8.29 -3.70 8.56
C ILE A 191 7.17 -4.54 7.94
N PHE A 192 6.83 -4.25 6.70
CA PHE A 192 5.82 -5.01 5.96
C PHE A 192 6.21 -6.48 5.80
N LEU A 193 7.47 -6.77 5.52
CA LEU A 193 7.95 -8.13 5.32
C LEU A 193 7.91 -8.97 6.61
N TRP A 194 8.30 -8.37 7.74
CA TRP A 194 8.52 -9.11 8.99
C TRP A 194 7.32 -9.16 9.93
N HIS A 195 6.37 -8.21 9.86
CA HIS A 195 5.32 -8.07 10.88
C HIS A 195 4.45 -9.30 11.09
N VAL A 196 4.08 -10.04 10.03
CA VAL A 196 3.23 -11.23 10.15
C VAL A 196 3.98 -12.40 10.75
N ALA A 197 5.25 -12.59 10.35
CA ALA A 197 6.09 -13.64 10.93
C ALA A 197 6.33 -13.38 12.42
N ILE A 198 6.60 -12.13 12.80
CA ILE A 198 6.80 -11.74 14.20
C ILE A 198 5.49 -11.85 14.99
N LEU A 199 4.36 -11.46 14.43
CA LEU A 199 3.05 -11.66 15.03
C LEU A 199 2.80 -13.15 15.33
N GLY A 200 3.10 -14.03 14.36
CA GLY A 200 2.98 -15.48 14.56
C GLY A 200 3.87 -16.01 15.67
N LEU A 201 5.08 -15.46 15.84
CA LEU A 201 6.02 -15.82 16.90
C LEU A 201 5.66 -15.19 18.26
N ALA A 202 4.95 -14.07 18.30
CA ALA A 202 4.59 -13.39 19.54
C ALA A 202 3.72 -14.26 20.45
N PHE A 203 2.80 -15.04 19.89
CA PHE A 203 1.92 -15.92 20.67
C PHE A 203 2.68 -17.01 21.43
N PRO A 204 3.50 -17.87 20.80
CA PRO A 204 4.25 -18.87 21.54
C PRO A 204 5.31 -18.28 22.47
N LEU A 205 5.89 -17.11 22.15
CA LEU A 205 6.90 -16.46 23.00
C LEU A 205 6.28 -15.87 24.28
N THR A 206 5.05 -15.40 24.23
CA THR A 206 4.36 -14.81 25.38
C THR A 206 3.49 -15.82 26.14
N GLY A 207 3.24 -17.00 25.57
CA GLY A 207 2.30 -17.98 26.12
C GLY A 207 0.83 -17.56 26.02
N VAL A 208 0.51 -16.49 25.30
CA VAL A 208 -0.86 -16.03 25.09
C VAL A 208 -1.54 -16.91 24.05
N PRO A 209 -2.71 -17.51 24.37
CA PRO A 209 -3.45 -18.32 23.40
C PRO A 209 -4.04 -17.46 22.29
N LEU A 210 -4.10 -18.02 21.07
CA LEU A 210 -4.85 -17.41 19.97
C LEU A 210 -6.32 -17.23 20.40
N PHE A 211 -6.87 -16.04 20.09
CA PHE A 211 -8.27 -15.71 20.40
C PHE A 211 -8.65 -15.77 21.89
N SER A 212 -7.74 -15.36 22.78
CA SER A 212 -7.98 -15.34 24.23
C SER A 212 -9.19 -14.51 24.65
N GLY A 213 -9.60 -13.52 23.84
CA GLY A 213 -10.70 -12.58 24.14
C GLY A 213 -10.40 -11.58 25.27
N LYS A 214 -9.22 -11.64 25.89
CA LYS A 214 -8.83 -10.73 26.97
C LYS A 214 -8.16 -9.46 26.42
N PRO A 215 -8.62 -8.25 26.80
CA PRO A 215 -8.01 -7.01 26.33
C PRO A 215 -6.51 -6.89 26.66
N LEU A 216 -6.08 -7.39 27.82
CA LEU A 216 -4.68 -7.36 28.23
C LEU A 216 -3.81 -8.18 27.26
N ASP A 217 -4.25 -9.37 26.90
CA ASP A 217 -3.53 -10.24 25.98
C ASP A 217 -3.36 -9.59 24.61
N PHE A 218 -4.40 -8.87 24.13
CA PHE A 218 -4.31 -8.06 22.91
C PHE A 218 -3.20 -7.02 23.00
N TRP A 219 -3.14 -6.25 24.09
CA TRP A 219 -2.13 -5.21 24.24
C TRP A 219 -0.72 -5.78 24.38
N VAL A 220 -0.55 -6.92 25.06
CA VAL A 220 0.74 -7.63 25.18
C VAL A 220 1.21 -8.08 23.80
N ILE A 221 0.36 -8.77 23.03
CA ILE A 221 0.70 -9.23 21.68
C ILE A 221 1.01 -8.05 20.77
N LEU A 222 0.20 -6.99 20.81
CA LEU A 222 0.43 -5.79 20.01
C LEU A 222 1.79 -5.15 20.35
N ALA A 223 2.09 -4.95 21.63
CA ALA A 223 3.34 -4.32 22.05
C ALA A 223 4.56 -5.17 21.65
N VAL A 224 4.54 -6.47 21.90
CA VAL A 224 5.63 -7.39 21.51
C VAL A 224 5.80 -7.38 19.99
N THR A 225 4.72 -7.50 19.24
CA THR A 225 4.78 -7.49 17.77
C THR A 225 5.35 -6.18 17.24
N VAL A 226 4.86 -5.04 17.69
CA VAL A 226 5.33 -3.72 17.22
C VAL A 226 6.81 -3.53 17.53
N VAL A 227 7.22 -3.75 18.79
CA VAL A 227 8.62 -3.54 19.20
C VAL A 227 9.55 -4.48 18.45
N ALA A 228 9.25 -5.78 18.43
CA ALA A 228 10.09 -6.76 17.76
C ALA A 228 10.15 -6.52 16.24
N THR A 229 9.02 -6.16 15.61
CA THR A 229 8.99 -5.82 14.17
C THR A 229 9.89 -4.62 13.87
N VAL A 230 9.81 -3.54 14.65
CA VAL A 230 10.65 -2.36 14.44
C VAL A 230 12.13 -2.70 14.60
N VAL A 231 12.51 -3.45 15.64
CA VAL A 231 13.90 -3.84 15.89
C VAL A 231 14.44 -4.73 14.75
N VAL A 232 13.71 -5.78 14.38
CA VAL A 232 14.10 -6.70 13.31
C VAL A 232 14.16 -5.96 11.97
N SER A 233 13.23 -5.06 11.71
CA SER A 233 13.19 -4.28 10.47
C SER A 233 14.34 -3.28 10.37
N ALA A 234 14.71 -2.61 11.46
CA ALA A 234 15.88 -1.74 11.52
C ALA A 234 17.16 -2.53 11.24
N ALA A 235 17.31 -3.73 11.81
CA ALA A 235 18.43 -4.62 11.56
C ALA A 235 18.44 -5.11 10.10
N SER A 236 17.31 -5.59 9.59
CA SER A 236 17.15 -6.04 8.19
C SER A 236 17.51 -4.94 7.19
N TYR A 237 17.00 -3.73 7.42
CA TYR A 237 17.32 -2.57 6.58
C TYR A 237 18.81 -2.23 6.58
N THR A 238 19.43 -2.17 7.75
CA THR A 238 20.85 -1.76 7.88
C THR A 238 21.82 -2.80 7.36
N LEU A 239 21.51 -4.09 7.57
CA LEU A 239 22.43 -5.19 7.25
C LEU A 239 22.22 -5.73 5.82
N ILE A 240 21.03 -5.63 5.26
CA ILE A 240 20.69 -6.26 3.98
C ILE A 240 20.23 -5.23 2.93
N GLU A 241 19.17 -4.47 3.22
CA GLU A 241 18.55 -3.61 2.20
C GLU A 241 19.45 -2.45 1.78
N ARG A 242 19.98 -1.70 2.75
CA ARG A 242 20.83 -0.55 2.49
C ARG A 242 22.12 -0.94 1.75
N PRO A 243 22.90 -1.94 2.19
CA PRO A 243 24.08 -2.39 1.45
C PRO A 243 23.75 -2.91 0.05
N GLY A 244 22.67 -3.69 -0.10
CA GLY A 244 22.22 -4.19 -1.39
C GLY A 244 21.86 -3.06 -2.37
N ARG A 245 21.10 -2.07 -1.91
CA ARG A 245 20.76 -0.89 -2.69
C ARG A 245 22.00 -0.08 -3.08
N ASP A 246 22.90 0.17 -2.13
CA ASP A 246 24.11 0.97 -2.37
C ASP A 246 25.06 0.25 -3.35
N PHE A 247 25.14 -1.08 -3.29
CA PHE A 247 25.87 -1.89 -4.27
C PHE A 247 25.29 -1.76 -5.68
N LEU A 248 23.98 -1.86 -5.83
CA LEU A 248 23.29 -1.71 -7.13
C LEU A 248 23.41 -0.29 -7.71
N LEU A 249 23.26 0.72 -6.87
CA LEU A 249 23.39 2.12 -7.28
C LEU A 249 24.85 2.53 -7.52
N GLY A 250 25.80 1.99 -6.76
CA GLY A 250 27.23 2.21 -6.93
C GLY A 250 27.76 1.69 -8.26
N ARG A 251 27.25 0.55 -8.74
CA ARG A 251 27.54 0.07 -10.09
C ARG A 251 27.06 1.04 -11.18
N ARG A 252 25.84 1.57 -11.06
CA ARG A 252 25.29 2.55 -12.02
C ARG A 252 26.08 3.87 -12.06
N ARG A 253 26.72 4.26 -10.96
CA ARG A 253 27.53 5.50 -10.88
C ARG A 253 28.90 5.35 -11.58
N LYS A 254 29.46 4.14 -11.59
CA LYS A 254 30.72 3.83 -12.32
C LYS A 254 30.53 3.80 -13.83
N ASP A 255 29.33 3.47 -14.32
CA ASP A 255 29.03 3.36 -15.74
C ASP A 255 28.60 4.67 -16.40
N ARG A 256 28.45 5.78 -15.65
CA ARG A 256 28.20 7.09 -16.22
C ARG A 256 29.49 7.69 -16.77
N PRO A 257 29.59 7.98 -18.08
CA PRO A 257 30.74 8.66 -18.65
C PRO A 257 30.95 9.99 -17.93
N ARG A 258 32.17 10.26 -17.48
CA ARG A 258 32.53 11.58 -16.94
C ARG A 258 32.27 12.64 -18.03
N PRO A 259 31.59 13.75 -17.71
CA PRO A 259 31.42 14.84 -18.66
C PRO A 259 32.83 15.26 -19.12
N ARG A 260 33.07 15.22 -20.42
CA ARG A 260 34.32 15.76 -21.01
C ARG A 260 34.29 17.26 -20.75
N HIS A 261 35.16 17.72 -19.90
CA HIS A 261 35.49 19.16 -19.85
C HIS A 261 36.08 19.56 -21.19
N THR A 262 35.31 20.16 -22.04
CA THR A 262 35.81 20.93 -23.21
C THR A 262 36.43 22.19 -22.67
N SER A 263 37.75 22.18 -22.51
CA SER A 263 38.56 23.38 -22.34
C SER A 263 38.56 24.13 -23.66
N SER A 264 37.88 25.22 -23.69
CA SER A 264 38.04 26.30 -24.69
C SER A 264 38.88 27.39 -24.09
#